data_dd58b18f8ee07509bbfea60bceac94b5
#
_entry.id   dd58b18f8ee07509bbfea60bceac94b5
#
_cell.length_a   1.000
_cell.length_b   1.000
_cell.length_c   1.000
_cell.angle_alpha   90.00
_cell.angle_beta   90.00
_cell.angle_gamma   90.00
#
_symmetry.space_group_name_H-M   'P 1'
#
loop_
_entity.id
_entity.type
_entity.pdbx_description
1 polymer ?
#
loop_
_entity_poly.entity_id
_entity_poly.type
_entity_poly.pdbx_seq_one_letter_code
_entity_poly.pdbx_strand_id
1 'polypeptide(L)'
;ELLLSSLKAKFKNKKILLSKDRGLYAEGPGDLEIPLDSLSSGEQHEIVLLYELLFKVSKNTLVLIDEPELSLHVNWQKAFLPELLSISKVSDFYSIIATHSPFIVGGRDDLMTALDASADESVE
;
A
#
# COMPACT_ATOMS: atom_id res chain seq x y z
N GLU A 1 8.66 11.61 7.19
CA GLU A 1 8.02 11.11 8.44
C GLU A 1 6.88 10.15 8.17
N LEU A 2 5.95 10.43 7.24
CA LEU A 2 4.79 9.58 6.97
C LEU A 2 5.20 8.17 6.53
N LEU A 3 6.15 8.02 5.59
CA LEU A 3 6.68 6.73 5.16
C LEU A 3 7.18 5.88 6.34
N LEU A 4 8.03 6.46 7.17
CA LEU A 4 8.61 5.74 8.29
C LEU A 4 7.60 5.40 9.39
N SER A 5 6.60 6.26 9.61
CA SER A 5 5.53 5.99 10.59
C SER A 5 4.62 4.85 10.14
N SER A 6 4.25 4.81 8.87
CA SER A 6 3.46 3.73 8.27
C SER A 6 4.19 2.40 8.33
N LEU A 7 5.47 2.39 7.96
CA LEU A 7 6.30 1.19 8.02
C LEU A 7 6.53 0.70 9.45
N LYS A 8 6.77 1.60 10.41
CA LYS A 8 6.93 1.22 11.83
C LYS A 8 5.70 0.52 12.41
N ALA A 9 4.51 0.92 12.03
CA ALA A 9 3.27 0.30 12.51
C ALA A 9 3.11 -1.15 12.00
N LYS A 10 3.66 -1.46 10.84
CA LYS A 10 3.52 -2.76 10.16
C LYS A 10 4.66 -3.74 10.48
N PHE A 11 5.88 -3.26 10.62
CA PHE A 11 7.09 -4.08 10.80
C PHE A 11 7.39 -4.28 12.29
N LYS A 12 6.71 -5.26 12.93
CA LYS A 12 6.78 -5.46 14.38
C LYS A 12 8.15 -5.85 14.93
N ASN A 13 8.92 -6.62 14.16
CA ASN A 13 10.22 -7.18 14.58
C ASN A 13 11.39 -6.62 13.76
N LYS A 14 11.15 -5.58 12.99
CA LYS A 14 12.15 -4.95 12.12
C LYS A 14 11.95 -3.45 12.15
N LYS A 15 13.02 -2.70 12.03
CA LYS A 15 12.99 -1.25 11.91
C LYS A 15 13.36 -0.87 10.48
N ILE A 16 12.55 -0.09 9.83
CA ILE A 16 12.89 0.51 8.54
C ILE A 16 13.39 1.92 8.80
N LEU A 17 14.59 2.19 8.35
CA LEU A 17 15.33 3.41 8.62
C LEU A 17 15.76 4.08 7.31
N LEU A 18 15.97 5.38 7.38
CA LEU A 18 16.44 6.18 6.25
C LEU A 18 17.69 6.96 6.67
N SER A 19 18.77 6.77 5.93
CA SER A 19 20.02 7.50 6.07
C SER A 19 20.31 8.31 4.81
N LYS A 20 20.98 9.44 4.96
CA LYS A 20 21.41 10.26 3.81
C LYS A 20 22.45 9.54 2.93
N ASP A 21 23.30 8.75 3.57
CA ASP A 21 24.43 8.11 2.89
C ASP A 21 24.08 6.74 2.32
N ARG A 22 23.17 6.00 2.98
CA ARG A 22 22.81 4.62 2.63
C ARG A 22 21.41 4.47 2.03
N GLY A 23 20.61 5.52 2.06
CA GLY A 23 19.19 5.44 1.66
C GLY A 23 18.37 4.66 2.66
N LEU A 24 17.41 3.90 2.17
CA LEU A 24 16.52 3.05 2.97
C LEU A 24 17.22 1.74 3.34
N TYR A 25 17.14 1.34 4.61
CA TYR A 25 17.68 0.07 5.11
C TYR A 25 16.83 -0.49 6.25
N ALA A 26 16.99 -1.77 6.52
CA ALA A 26 16.26 -2.47 7.59
C ALA A 26 17.20 -2.96 8.69
N GLU A 27 16.73 -2.93 9.92
CA GLU A 27 17.38 -3.53 11.09
C GLU A 27 16.46 -4.52 11.77
N GLY A 28 17.00 -5.66 12.14
CA GLY A 28 16.34 -6.70 12.91
C GLY A 28 16.62 -6.62 14.41
N PRO A 29 16.28 -7.69 15.17
CA PRO A 29 16.61 -7.80 16.57
C PRO A 29 18.11 -7.64 16.83
N GLY A 30 18.47 -6.87 17.88
CA GLY A 30 19.86 -6.58 18.20
C GLY A 30 20.54 -5.58 17.26
N ASP A 31 19.74 -4.76 16.56
CA ASP A 31 20.19 -3.73 15.61
C ASP A 31 21.09 -4.29 14.47
N LEU A 32 20.88 -5.57 14.14
CA LEU A 32 21.55 -6.20 13.01
C LEU A 32 20.93 -5.73 11.70
N GLU A 33 21.74 -5.25 10.79
CA GLU A 33 21.29 -4.83 9.45
C GLU A 33 20.77 -6.02 8.67
N ILE A 34 19.60 -5.86 8.07
CA ILE A 34 18.95 -6.83 7.19
C ILE A 34 18.95 -6.24 5.78
N PRO A 35 19.53 -6.93 4.79
CA PRO A 35 19.39 -6.54 3.39
C PRO A 35 17.92 -6.45 2.99
N LEU A 36 17.53 -5.43 2.23
CA LEU A 36 16.13 -5.24 1.82
C LEU A 36 15.59 -6.39 0.96
N ASP A 37 16.45 -7.06 0.21
CA ASP A 37 16.12 -8.26 -0.58
C ASP A 37 15.86 -9.51 0.28
N SER A 38 16.29 -9.49 1.53
CA SER A 38 15.99 -10.55 2.53
C SER A 38 14.67 -10.33 3.28
N LEU A 39 13.96 -9.25 3.02
CA LEU A 39 12.61 -9.04 3.52
C LEU A 39 11.62 -9.98 2.81
N SER A 40 10.49 -10.28 3.45
CA SER A 40 9.42 -11.04 2.79
C SER A 40 8.87 -10.29 1.57
N SER A 41 8.26 -11.02 0.63
CA SER A 41 7.68 -10.43 -0.57
C SER A 41 6.64 -9.35 -0.24
N GLY A 42 5.80 -9.57 0.77
CA GLY A 42 4.83 -8.58 1.23
C GLY A 42 5.49 -7.34 1.82
N GLU A 43 6.56 -7.51 2.62
CA GLU A 43 7.33 -6.40 3.19
C GLU A 43 8.01 -5.57 2.09
N GLN A 44 8.61 -6.21 1.10
CA GLN A 44 9.22 -5.54 -0.05
C GLN A 44 8.17 -4.78 -0.87
N HIS A 45 7.04 -5.43 -1.17
CA HIS A 45 5.95 -4.84 -1.92
C HIS A 45 5.41 -3.58 -1.23
N GLU A 46 5.21 -3.63 0.09
CA GLU A 46 4.73 -2.51 0.88
C GLU A 46 5.68 -1.31 0.85
N ILE A 47 6.99 -1.57 0.99
CA ILE A 47 8.00 -0.50 0.91
C ILE A 47 7.98 0.17 -0.47
N VAL A 48 7.94 -0.63 -1.53
CA VAL A 48 7.91 -0.12 -2.91
C VAL A 48 6.65 0.69 -3.15
N LEU A 49 5.48 0.16 -2.78
CA LEU A 49 4.20 0.84 -2.96
C LEU A 49 4.17 2.20 -2.25
N LEU A 50 4.53 2.24 -0.98
CA LEU A 50 4.57 3.48 -0.21
C LEU A 50 5.57 4.49 -0.78
N TYR A 51 6.72 4.02 -1.24
CA TYR A 51 7.71 4.88 -1.89
C TYR A 51 7.18 5.48 -3.19
N GLU A 52 6.57 4.66 -4.04
CA GLU A 52 5.98 5.13 -5.31
C GLU A 52 4.88 6.16 -5.05
N LEU A 53 3.94 5.87 -4.14
CA LEU A 53 2.82 6.75 -3.82
C LEU A 53 3.25 8.10 -3.21
N LEU A 54 4.29 8.09 -2.38
CA LEU A 54 4.74 9.30 -1.68
C LEU A 54 5.72 10.16 -2.47
N PHE A 55 6.52 9.55 -3.35
CA PHE A 55 7.65 10.26 -3.98
C PHE A 55 7.62 10.28 -5.51
N LYS A 56 6.86 9.39 -6.14
CA LYS A 56 6.82 9.27 -7.60
C LYS A 56 5.53 9.78 -8.23
N VAL A 57 4.42 9.67 -7.50
CA VAL A 57 3.13 10.12 -8.02
C VAL A 57 3.09 11.65 -8.03
N SER A 58 2.77 12.22 -9.18
CA SER A 58 2.56 13.66 -9.34
C SER A 58 1.17 14.05 -8.86
N LYS A 59 0.98 15.32 -8.53
CA LYS A 59 -0.33 15.89 -8.21
C LYS A 59 -1.32 15.72 -9.37
N ASN A 60 -2.59 15.56 -9.04
CA ASN A 60 -3.68 15.36 -10.00
C ASN A 60 -3.51 14.12 -10.90
N THR A 61 -2.76 13.12 -10.47
CA THR A 61 -2.59 11.86 -11.17
C THR A 61 -3.67 10.86 -10.75
N LEU A 62 -4.12 10.02 -11.67
CA LEU A 62 -4.93 8.84 -11.38
C LEU A 62 -4.00 7.62 -11.24
N VAL A 63 -4.02 7.00 -10.08
CA VAL A 63 -3.26 5.78 -9.77
C VAL A 63 -4.20 4.58 -9.86
N LEU A 64 -3.82 3.59 -10.65
CA LEU A 64 -4.54 2.33 -10.75
C LEU A 64 -3.76 1.26 -9.96
N ILE A 65 -4.45 0.60 -9.04
CA ILE A 65 -3.88 -0.45 -8.18
C ILE A 65 -4.70 -1.70 -8.40
N ASP A 66 -4.04 -2.75 -8.89
CA ASP A 66 -4.66 -4.02 -9.19
C ASP A 66 -4.26 -5.08 -8.16
N GLU A 67 -5.26 -5.71 -7.55
CA GLU A 67 -5.14 -6.79 -6.57
C GLU A 67 -4.03 -6.57 -5.50
N PRO A 68 -4.05 -5.45 -4.76
CA PRO A 68 -3.00 -5.16 -3.77
C PRO A 68 -2.90 -6.22 -2.66
N GLU A 69 -3.96 -7.01 -2.45
CA GLU A 69 -4.01 -8.08 -1.45
C GLU A 69 -3.07 -9.25 -1.71
N LEU A 70 -2.66 -9.51 -2.96
CA LEU A 70 -1.92 -10.73 -3.33
C LEU A 70 -0.63 -10.95 -2.55
N SER A 71 0.02 -9.88 -2.11
CA SER A 71 1.25 -9.96 -1.33
C SER A 71 1.10 -9.49 0.12
N LEU A 72 -0.12 -9.08 0.53
CA LEU A 72 -0.34 -8.47 1.82
C LEU A 72 -0.92 -9.45 2.85
N HIS A 73 -0.33 -9.46 4.05
CA HIS A 73 -0.93 -10.12 5.20
C HIS A 73 -2.30 -9.48 5.53
N VAL A 74 -3.26 -10.27 6.05
CA VAL A 74 -4.64 -9.81 6.33
C VAL A 74 -4.70 -8.52 7.16
N ASN A 75 -3.86 -8.39 8.16
CA ASN A 75 -3.81 -7.17 8.97
C ASN A 75 -3.37 -5.93 8.16
N TRP A 76 -2.52 -6.12 7.15
CA TRP A 76 -2.08 -5.05 6.26
C TRP A 76 -3.14 -4.71 5.22
N GLN A 77 -3.90 -5.72 4.75
CA GLN A 77 -5.07 -5.48 3.89
C GLN A 77 -6.09 -4.56 4.58
N LYS A 78 -6.38 -4.79 5.86
CA LYS A 78 -7.29 -3.94 6.66
C LYS A 78 -6.78 -2.50 6.83
N ALA A 79 -5.48 -2.30 6.86
CA ALA A 79 -4.86 -0.98 7.00
C ALA A 79 -4.68 -0.26 5.65
N PHE A 80 -4.79 -0.98 4.53
CA PHE A 80 -4.43 -0.49 3.20
C PHE A 80 -5.24 0.74 2.78
N LEU A 81 -6.57 0.65 2.79
CA LEU A 81 -7.43 1.73 2.34
C LEU A 81 -7.32 3.00 3.21
N PRO A 82 -7.36 2.93 4.55
CA PRO A 82 -7.11 4.09 5.41
C PRO A 82 -5.77 4.77 5.15
N GLU A 83 -4.72 3.99 4.91
CA GLU A 83 -3.39 4.50 4.61
C GLU A 83 -3.33 5.17 3.24
N LEU A 84 -3.87 4.52 2.20
CA LEU A 84 -3.96 5.08 0.86
C LEU A 84 -4.70 6.42 0.85
N LEU A 85 -5.83 6.51 1.57
CA LEU A 85 -6.59 7.75 1.72
C LEU A 85 -5.79 8.85 2.44
N SER A 86 -4.97 8.49 3.41
CA SER A 86 -4.09 9.45 4.09
C SER A 86 -2.99 9.97 3.18
N ILE A 87 -2.38 9.08 2.39
CA ILE A 87 -1.33 9.43 1.42
C ILE A 87 -1.90 10.27 0.28
N SER A 88 -3.07 9.91 -0.25
CA SER A 88 -3.71 10.64 -1.36
C SER A 88 -4.03 12.08 -1.01
N LYS A 89 -4.38 12.35 0.25
CA LYS A 89 -4.59 13.73 0.74
C LYS A 89 -3.30 14.55 0.80
N VAL A 90 -2.18 13.91 1.10
CA VAL A 90 -0.86 14.59 1.20
C VAL A 90 -0.26 14.80 -0.18
N SER A 91 -0.36 13.79 -1.04
CA SER A 91 0.26 13.78 -2.38
C SER A 91 -0.67 14.28 -3.48
N ASP A 92 -1.95 14.53 -3.16
CA ASP A 92 -2.97 15.10 -4.05
C ASP A 92 -3.16 14.28 -5.34
N PHE A 93 -3.49 13.00 -5.18
CA PHE A 93 -3.80 12.10 -6.28
C PHE A 93 -5.16 11.39 -6.08
N TYR A 94 -5.68 10.81 -7.14
CA TYR A 94 -6.86 9.95 -7.15
C TYR A 94 -6.44 8.50 -7.34
N SER A 95 -7.24 7.56 -6.85
CA SER A 95 -6.94 6.14 -7.03
C SER A 95 -8.18 5.32 -7.37
N ILE A 96 -8.00 4.30 -8.20
CA ILE A 96 -8.95 3.23 -8.42
C ILE A 96 -8.25 1.93 -8.03
N ILE A 97 -8.92 1.13 -7.21
CA ILE A 97 -8.41 -0.15 -6.72
C ILE A 97 -9.30 -1.25 -7.27
N ALA A 98 -8.73 -2.18 -8.03
CA ALA A 98 -9.39 -3.44 -8.37
C ALA A 98 -9.00 -4.49 -7.31
N THR A 99 -9.99 -5.07 -6.64
CA THR A 99 -9.73 -6.03 -5.56
C THR A 99 -10.87 -7.03 -5.41
N HIS A 100 -10.54 -8.25 -5.03
CA HIS A 100 -11.49 -9.28 -4.59
C HIS A 100 -11.51 -9.44 -3.06
N SER A 101 -10.70 -8.67 -2.31
CA SER A 101 -10.60 -8.80 -0.87
C SER A 101 -11.58 -7.88 -0.13
N PRO A 102 -12.50 -8.43 0.66
CA PRO A 102 -13.36 -7.63 1.54
C PRO A 102 -12.57 -6.89 2.62
N PHE A 103 -11.36 -7.35 2.94
CA PHE A 103 -10.49 -6.70 3.92
C PHE A 103 -9.87 -5.41 3.40
N ILE A 104 -9.63 -5.30 2.10
CA ILE A 104 -9.16 -4.05 1.47
C ILE A 104 -10.23 -2.97 1.59
N VAL A 105 -11.49 -3.33 1.33
CA VAL A 105 -12.63 -2.40 1.41
C VAL A 105 -12.86 -1.91 2.84
N GLY A 106 -12.70 -2.79 3.83
CA GLY A 106 -12.73 -2.42 5.24
C GLY A 106 -14.02 -1.76 5.72
N GLY A 107 -15.17 -2.10 5.11
CA GLY A 107 -16.47 -1.52 5.45
C GLY A 107 -16.76 -0.15 4.79
N ARG A 108 -15.95 0.28 3.83
CA ARG A 108 -16.17 1.48 3.03
C ARG A 108 -16.95 1.16 1.75
N ASP A 109 -18.13 0.56 1.92
CA ASP A 109 -19.04 0.20 0.82
C ASP A 109 -19.48 1.43 0.01
N ASP A 110 -19.43 2.61 0.62
CA ASP A 110 -19.65 3.91 -0.02
C ASP A 110 -18.68 4.23 -1.16
N LEU A 111 -17.51 3.60 -1.16
CA LEU A 111 -16.47 3.77 -2.19
C LEU A 111 -16.46 2.63 -3.23
N MET A 112 -17.32 1.63 -3.07
CA MET A 112 -17.36 0.49 -3.98
C MET A 112 -18.20 0.75 -5.21
N THR A 113 -17.73 0.21 -6.34
CA THR A 113 -18.52 0.04 -7.56
C THR A 113 -18.39 -1.42 -8.00
N ALA A 114 -19.52 -2.14 -8.03
CA ALA A 114 -19.53 -3.50 -8.56
C ALA A 114 -19.38 -3.46 -10.09
N LEU A 115 -18.48 -4.28 -10.60
CA LEU A 115 -18.37 -4.52 -12.05
C LEU A 115 -19.23 -5.74 -12.38
N ASP A 116 -20.53 -5.52 -12.54
CA ASP A 116 -21.45 -6.57 -12.99
C ASP A 116 -21.28 -6.83 -14.48
N ALA A 117 -20.89 -8.05 -14.81
CA ALA A 117 -20.84 -8.53 -16.21
C ALA A 117 -22.24 -8.72 -16.85
N SER A 118 -23.33 -8.40 -16.12
CA SER A 118 -24.71 -8.64 -16.53
C SER A 118 -25.44 -7.45 -17.15
N ALA A 119 -24.74 -6.34 -17.42
CA ALA A 119 -25.41 -5.13 -17.95
C ALA A 119 -25.53 -5.10 -19.49
N ASP A 120 -25.25 -6.20 -20.22
CA ASP A 120 -25.20 -6.20 -21.69
C ASP A 120 -26.19 -7.15 -22.36
N GLU A 121 -27.30 -7.49 -21.70
CA GLU A 121 -28.40 -8.27 -22.33
C GLU A 121 -29.73 -7.53 -22.32
N SER A 122 -29.77 -6.26 -22.68
CA SER A 122 -31.06 -5.62 -23.03
C SER A 122 -30.88 -4.48 -24.03
N VAL A 123 -30.42 -4.79 -25.24
CA VAL A 123 -30.71 -3.99 -26.43
C VAL A 123 -31.10 -4.94 -27.55
N GLU A 124 -32.37 -5.30 -27.59
CA GLU A 124 -33.13 -5.61 -28.80
C GLU A 124 -34.05 -4.46 -29.14
#